data_68e70c24921d17ebda4b5cf75a0dd0c3
#
_entry.id   68e70c24921d17ebda4b5cf75a0dd0c3
#
_cell.length_a   1.000
_cell.length_b   1.000
_cell.length_c   1.000
_cell.angle_alpha   90.00
_cell.angle_beta   90.00
_cell.angle_gamma   90.00
#
_symmetry.space_group_name_H-M   'P 1'
#
loop_
_entity.id
_entity.type
_entity.pdbx_description
1 polymer ?
#
loop_
_entity_poly.entity_id
_entity_poly.type
_entity_poly.pdbx_seq_one_letter_code
_entity_poly.pdbx_strand_id
1 'polypeptide(L)'
;MSRAVIQPFEEYQRSRIIFVQTVAALAGGKDNRNVELLKRLDAIRLLGPLLTDPVISIKQYAALAIGTLAGADEEIASQVVNDDNGHILNLILKSLETSNRFYKKTACRLLGKLSKWKSLAAKVVSGGVITFLVSCLEDCDGEVKQFSANALQKICMNGEDLAREVINAKSIENLIEG
;
A
#
# COMPACT_ATOMS: atom_id res chain seq x y z
N MET A 1 1.85 36.11 12.40
CA MET A 1 0.73 35.66 11.53
C MET A 1 -0.59 35.90 12.25
N SER A 2 -1.58 36.44 11.55
CA SER A 2 -2.90 36.70 12.14
C SER A 2 -3.59 35.39 12.51
N ARG A 3 -4.22 35.35 13.70
CA ARG A 3 -5.00 34.21 14.18
C ARG A 3 -6.09 33.79 13.19
N ALA A 4 -6.59 34.72 12.39
CA ALA A 4 -7.55 34.52 11.32
C ALA A 4 -7.05 33.66 10.16
N VAL A 5 -5.74 33.50 9.97
CA VAL A 5 -5.15 32.62 8.93
C VAL A 5 -4.78 31.26 9.52
N ILE A 6 -4.33 31.23 10.76
CA ILE A 6 -3.88 29.98 11.41
C ILE A 6 -5.05 29.03 11.62
N GLN A 7 -6.18 29.53 12.12
CA GLN A 7 -7.32 28.69 12.47
C GLN A 7 -7.91 27.92 11.27
N PRO A 8 -8.22 28.54 10.11
CA PRO A 8 -8.70 27.80 8.93
C PRO A 8 -7.67 26.76 8.43
N PHE A 9 -6.37 27.05 8.55
CA PHE A 9 -5.32 26.11 8.17
C PHE A 9 -5.30 24.88 9.08
N GLU A 10 -5.39 25.07 10.40
CA GLU A 10 -5.46 23.98 11.37
C GLU A 10 -6.74 23.13 11.19
N GLU A 11 -7.88 23.77 10.93
CA GLU A 11 -9.14 23.08 10.64
C GLU A 11 -9.05 22.24 9.36
N TYR A 12 -8.42 22.77 8.32
CA TYR A 12 -8.16 22.04 7.07
C TYR A 12 -7.26 20.81 7.32
N GLN A 13 -6.15 20.98 8.04
CA GLN A 13 -5.26 19.87 8.37
C GLN A 13 -5.97 18.77 9.18
N ARG A 14 -6.77 19.18 10.16
CA ARG A 14 -7.57 18.26 10.98
C ARG A 14 -8.60 17.51 10.14
N SER A 15 -9.28 18.20 9.24
CA SER A 15 -10.28 17.60 8.34
C SER A 15 -9.67 16.55 7.43
N ARG A 16 -8.46 16.78 6.92
CA ARG A 16 -7.73 15.80 6.11
C ARG A 16 -7.40 14.52 6.87
N ILE A 17 -6.94 14.64 8.11
CA ILE A 17 -6.65 13.49 8.97
C ILE A 17 -7.94 12.71 9.25
N ILE A 18 -9.02 13.39 9.63
CA ILE A 18 -10.31 12.76 9.88
C ILE A 18 -10.82 12.04 8.62
N PHE A 19 -10.69 12.67 7.46
CA PHE A 19 -11.10 12.07 6.18
C PHE A 19 -10.40 10.72 5.95
N VAL A 20 -9.07 10.68 5.97
CA VAL A 20 -8.34 9.43 5.68
C VAL A 20 -8.58 8.35 6.75
N GLN A 21 -8.74 8.73 8.02
CA GLN A 21 -9.08 7.81 9.10
C GLN A 21 -10.47 7.21 8.93
N THR A 22 -11.44 8.06 8.58
CA THR A 22 -12.83 7.63 8.36
C THR A 22 -12.93 6.68 7.17
N VAL A 23 -12.27 7.01 6.05
CA VAL A 23 -12.24 6.12 4.86
C VAL A 23 -11.58 4.79 5.22
N ALA A 24 -10.45 4.80 5.93
CA ALA A 24 -9.79 3.57 6.35
C ALA A 24 -10.68 2.71 7.27
N ALA A 25 -11.41 3.33 8.19
CA ALA A 25 -12.33 2.64 9.10
C ALA A 25 -13.53 2.05 8.36
N LEU A 26 -14.15 2.81 7.45
CA LEU A 26 -15.28 2.35 6.63
C LEU A 26 -14.86 1.20 5.71
N ALA A 27 -13.70 1.31 5.08
CA ALA A 27 -13.15 0.27 4.22
C ALA A 27 -12.81 -1.02 5.00
N GLY A 28 -12.41 -0.90 6.26
CA GLY A 28 -12.08 -2.02 7.15
C GLY A 28 -13.28 -2.64 7.86
N GLY A 29 -14.45 -2.05 7.75
CA GLY A 29 -15.68 -2.52 8.35
C GLY A 29 -16.17 -3.83 7.74
N LYS A 30 -17.10 -4.51 8.44
CA LYS A 30 -17.71 -5.76 7.95
C LYS A 30 -18.81 -5.52 6.90
N ASP A 31 -19.20 -4.27 6.66
CA ASP A 31 -20.29 -3.91 5.76
C ASP A 31 -19.75 -3.61 4.34
N ASN A 32 -19.94 -4.55 3.44
CA ASN A 32 -19.53 -4.42 2.03
C ASN A 32 -20.21 -3.22 1.32
N ARG A 33 -21.34 -2.71 1.83
CA ARG A 33 -21.98 -1.51 1.27
C ARG A 33 -21.08 -0.29 1.36
N ASN A 34 -20.26 -0.21 2.38
CA ASN A 34 -19.30 0.90 2.52
C ASN A 34 -18.21 0.84 1.44
N VAL A 35 -17.72 -0.35 1.09
CA VAL A 35 -16.75 -0.52 0.01
C VAL A 35 -17.36 -0.09 -1.33
N GLU A 36 -18.58 -0.52 -1.61
CA GLU A 36 -19.30 -0.15 -2.83
C GLU A 36 -19.57 1.36 -2.91
N LEU A 37 -19.95 1.98 -1.79
CA LEU A 37 -20.13 3.43 -1.72
C LEU A 37 -18.80 4.17 -1.99
N LEU A 38 -17.71 3.76 -1.35
CA LEU A 38 -16.40 4.37 -1.54
C LEU A 38 -15.87 4.19 -2.98
N LYS A 39 -16.20 3.05 -3.62
CA LYS A 39 -15.93 2.81 -5.03
C LYS A 39 -16.67 3.81 -5.94
N ARG A 40 -17.98 3.99 -5.71
CA ARG A 40 -18.80 4.96 -6.47
C ARG A 40 -18.35 6.41 -6.28
N LEU A 41 -17.79 6.74 -5.12
CA LEU A 41 -17.24 8.07 -4.83
C LEU A 41 -15.81 8.26 -5.36
N ASP A 42 -15.28 7.27 -6.08
CA ASP A 42 -13.92 7.31 -6.63
C ASP A 42 -12.87 7.60 -5.53
N ALA A 43 -12.99 6.92 -4.40
CA ALA A 43 -12.16 7.17 -3.22
C ALA A 43 -10.66 6.98 -3.51
N ILE A 44 -10.28 6.10 -4.43
CA ILE A 44 -8.87 5.87 -4.81
C ILE A 44 -8.27 7.14 -5.40
N ARG A 45 -8.98 7.85 -6.26
CA ARG A 45 -8.53 9.12 -6.85
C ARG A 45 -8.31 10.21 -5.81
N LEU A 46 -9.12 10.22 -4.75
CA LEU A 46 -8.97 11.18 -3.63
C LEU A 46 -7.83 10.79 -2.69
N LEU A 47 -7.56 9.49 -2.51
CA LEU A 47 -6.53 8.98 -1.62
C LEU A 47 -5.13 8.99 -2.25
N GLY A 48 -5.02 8.77 -3.56
CA GLY A 48 -3.74 8.70 -4.27
C GLY A 48 -2.81 9.89 -3.98
N PRO A 49 -3.24 11.15 -4.17
CA PRO A 49 -2.42 12.34 -3.86
C PRO A 49 -1.96 12.42 -2.40
N LEU A 50 -2.72 11.83 -1.47
CA LEU A 50 -2.39 11.85 -0.05
C LEU A 50 -1.25 10.90 0.33
N LEU A 51 -0.83 10.01 -0.56
CA LEU A 51 0.37 9.19 -0.39
C LEU A 51 1.66 10.01 -0.37
N THR A 52 1.66 11.22 -0.91
CA THR A 52 2.80 12.14 -0.91
C THR A 52 2.68 13.26 0.11
N ASP A 53 1.65 13.22 0.95
CA ASP A 53 1.39 14.26 1.93
C ASP A 53 2.56 14.48 2.89
N PRO A 54 2.92 15.74 3.24
CA PRO A 54 3.99 16.01 4.20
C PRO A 54 3.69 15.48 5.60
N VAL A 55 2.41 15.29 5.95
CA VAL A 55 1.99 14.78 7.26
C VAL A 55 2.01 13.25 7.24
N ILE A 56 2.91 12.65 8.02
CA ILE A 56 3.16 11.19 8.04
C ILE A 56 1.87 10.40 8.34
N SER A 57 1.05 10.85 9.28
CA SER A 57 -0.20 10.17 9.62
C SER A 57 -1.20 10.13 8.46
N ILE A 58 -1.26 11.19 7.65
CA ILE A 58 -2.12 11.24 6.46
C ILE A 58 -1.65 10.20 5.44
N LYS A 59 -0.35 10.15 5.14
CA LYS A 59 0.22 9.12 4.25
C LYS A 59 -0.12 7.70 4.72
N GLN A 60 0.06 7.43 6.02
CA GLN A 60 -0.18 6.10 6.59
C GLN A 60 -1.64 5.68 6.46
N TYR A 61 -2.58 6.55 6.83
CA TYR A 61 -4.01 6.24 6.71
C TYR A 61 -4.48 6.17 5.27
N ALA A 62 -3.92 6.99 4.36
CA ALA A 62 -4.21 6.89 2.93
C ALA A 62 -3.77 5.52 2.38
N ALA A 63 -2.53 5.09 2.66
CA ALA A 63 -2.03 3.78 2.25
C ALA A 63 -2.84 2.63 2.88
N LEU A 64 -3.24 2.76 4.16
CA LEU A 64 -4.09 1.79 4.84
C LEU A 64 -5.48 1.68 4.18
N ALA A 65 -6.10 2.82 3.86
CA ALA A 65 -7.41 2.88 3.20
C ALA A 65 -7.35 2.25 1.81
N ILE A 66 -6.38 2.65 0.99
CA ILE A 66 -6.14 2.07 -0.35
C ILE A 66 -5.95 0.55 -0.25
N GLY A 67 -5.08 0.09 0.67
CA GLY A 67 -4.83 -1.34 0.86
C GLY A 67 -6.05 -2.11 1.33
N THR A 68 -6.91 -1.50 2.12
CA THR A 68 -8.12 -2.15 2.61
C THR A 68 -9.16 -2.27 1.50
N LEU A 69 -9.37 -1.21 0.75
CA LEU A 69 -10.27 -1.18 -0.41
C LEU A 69 -9.81 -2.16 -1.50
N ALA A 70 -8.53 -2.10 -1.89
CA ALA A 70 -7.96 -3.01 -2.90
C ALA A 70 -7.99 -4.48 -2.47
N GLY A 71 -7.94 -4.77 -1.17
CA GLY A 71 -8.10 -6.13 -0.65
C GLY A 71 -9.54 -6.62 -0.63
N ALA A 72 -10.51 -5.74 -0.68
CA ALA A 72 -11.94 -6.06 -0.64
C ALA A 72 -12.54 -6.26 -2.04
N ASP A 73 -12.07 -5.50 -3.04
CA ASP A 73 -12.65 -5.47 -4.38
C ASP A 73 -11.54 -5.49 -5.46
N GLU A 74 -11.68 -6.39 -6.46
CA GLU A 74 -10.67 -6.57 -7.52
C GLU A 74 -10.63 -5.40 -8.50
N GLU A 75 -11.75 -4.76 -8.77
CA GLU A 75 -11.79 -3.61 -9.65
C GLU A 75 -11.07 -2.41 -9.03
N ILE A 76 -11.24 -2.20 -7.72
CA ILE A 76 -10.47 -1.20 -6.97
C ILE A 76 -8.97 -1.54 -6.99
N ALA A 77 -8.61 -2.81 -6.79
CA ALA A 77 -7.23 -3.25 -6.88
C ALA A 77 -6.65 -2.99 -8.29
N SER A 78 -7.45 -3.24 -9.33
CA SER A 78 -7.10 -2.95 -10.72
C SER A 78 -6.88 -1.45 -10.94
N GLN A 79 -7.71 -0.58 -10.38
CA GLN A 79 -7.50 0.87 -10.44
C GLN A 79 -6.16 1.27 -9.82
N VAL A 80 -5.82 0.73 -8.64
CA VAL A 80 -4.54 1.02 -7.96
C VAL A 80 -3.32 0.59 -8.78
N VAL A 81 -3.40 -0.57 -9.45
CA VAL A 81 -2.27 -1.14 -10.24
C VAL A 81 -2.17 -0.51 -11.63
N ASN A 82 -3.31 -0.12 -12.22
CA ASN A 82 -3.41 0.39 -13.59
C ASN A 82 -3.58 1.92 -13.67
N ASP A 83 -3.57 2.62 -12.53
CA ASP A 83 -3.65 4.07 -12.48
C ASP A 83 -2.53 4.71 -13.32
N ASP A 84 -2.84 5.78 -14.03
CA ASP A 84 -1.96 6.58 -14.90
C ASP A 84 -0.48 6.14 -14.91
N ASN A 85 -0.15 5.04 -15.60
CA ASN A 85 1.17 4.40 -15.66
C ASN A 85 1.68 3.78 -14.33
N GLY A 86 0.78 3.34 -13.44
CA GLY A 86 1.16 2.74 -12.16
C GLY A 86 1.66 3.75 -11.13
N HIS A 87 1.21 4.99 -11.22
CA HIS A 87 1.66 6.08 -10.35
C HIS A 87 1.45 5.76 -8.87
N ILE A 88 0.26 5.24 -8.48
CA ILE A 88 -0.04 4.87 -7.10
C ILE A 88 0.88 3.75 -6.62
N LEU A 89 1.10 2.70 -7.43
CA LEU A 89 2.02 1.61 -7.09
C LEU A 89 3.44 2.12 -6.90
N ASN A 90 3.92 2.98 -7.80
CA ASN A 90 5.25 3.59 -7.70
C ASN A 90 5.41 4.46 -6.45
N LEU A 91 4.37 5.20 -6.05
CA LEU A 91 4.39 5.98 -4.81
C LEU A 91 4.49 5.07 -3.58
N ILE A 92 3.80 3.94 -3.61
CA ILE A 92 3.85 2.94 -2.54
C ILE A 92 5.26 2.35 -2.45
N LEU A 93 5.88 1.98 -3.57
CA LEU A 93 7.23 1.44 -3.61
C LEU A 93 8.28 2.43 -3.10
N LYS A 94 8.24 3.67 -3.58
CA LYS A 94 9.11 4.74 -3.05
C LYS A 94 8.98 4.94 -1.55
N SER A 95 7.82 4.68 -1.01
CA SER A 95 7.57 4.80 0.42
C SER A 95 8.23 3.71 1.25
N LEU A 96 8.51 2.56 0.66
CA LEU A 96 9.23 1.47 1.30
C LEU A 96 10.72 1.80 1.53
N GLU A 97 11.29 2.72 0.73
CA GLU A 97 12.66 3.21 0.92
C GLU A 97 12.81 4.06 2.19
N THR A 98 11.71 4.47 2.80
CA THR A 98 11.76 5.28 4.01
C THR A 98 12.06 4.43 5.24
N SER A 99 12.79 4.99 6.21
CA SER A 99 13.07 4.35 7.49
C SER A 99 11.85 4.24 8.42
N ASN A 100 10.69 4.75 8.02
CA ASN A 100 9.50 4.74 8.85
C ASN A 100 8.84 3.35 8.84
N ARG A 101 9.05 2.58 9.90
CA ARG A 101 8.53 1.22 10.09
C ARG A 101 6.99 1.10 9.91
N PHE A 102 6.24 2.09 10.35
CA PHE A 102 4.77 2.06 10.22
C PHE A 102 4.34 2.15 8.76
N TYR A 103 5.07 2.92 7.97
CA TYR A 103 4.81 3.04 6.56
C TYR A 103 5.22 1.77 5.80
N LYS A 104 6.41 1.23 6.08
CA LYS A 104 6.86 -0.06 5.53
C LYS A 104 5.86 -1.17 5.79
N LYS A 105 5.41 -1.31 7.04
CA LYS A 105 4.40 -2.28 7.44
C LYS A 105 3.11 -2.14 6.62
N THR A 106 2.59 -0.91 6.48
CA THR A 106 1.37 -0.65 5.73
C THR A 106 1.55 -0.95 4.24
N ALA A 107 2.70 -0.61 3.66
CA ALA A 107 3.02 -0.87 2.28
C ALA A 107 3.17 -2.38 2.00
N CYS A 108 3.90 -3.13 2.82
CA CYS A 108 3.97 -4.60 2.70
C CYS A 108 2.59 -5.25 2.77
N ARG A 109 1.74 -4.79 3.69
CA ARG A 109 0.36 -5.26 3.81
C ARG A 109 -0.48 -4.96 2.58
N LEU A 110 -0.35 -3.76 2.01
CA LEU A 110 -1.02 -3.37 0.79
C LEU A 110 -0.58 -4.23 -0.39
N LEU A 111 0.74 -4.39 -0.59
CA LEU A 111 1.28 -5.24 -1.65
C LEU A 111 0.77 -6.68 -1.55
N GLY A 112 0.72 -7.24 -0.35
CA GLY A 112 0.12 -8.55 -0.11
C GLY A 112 -1.38 -8.62 -0.42
N LYS A 113 -2.12 -7.52 -0.31
CA LYS A 113 -3.53 -7.47 -0.69
C LYS A 113 -3.74 -7.35 -2.20
N LEU A 114 -2.90 -6.57 -2.89
CA LEU A 114 -2.88 -6.51 -4.35
C LEU A 114 -2.50 -7.85 -4.98
N SER A 115 -1.50 -8.52 -4.44
CA SER A 115 -1.02 -9.83 -4.90
C SER A 115 -2.00 -10.98 -4.63
N LYS A 116 -3.08 -10.76 -3.92
CA LYS A 116 -4.19 -11.72 -3.78
C LYS A 116 -4.88 -12.00 -5.13
N TRP A 117 -4.93 -11.00 -6.00
CA TRP A 117 -5.64 -11.05 -7.26
C TRP A 117 -4.73 -11.59 -8.36
N LYS A 118 -5.04 -12.80 -8.86
CA LYS A 118 -4.23 -13.50 -9.87
C LYS A 118 -4.03 -12.66 -11.13
N SER A 119 -5.05 -11.94 -11.56
CA SER A 119 -5.03 -11.04 -12.72
C SER A 119 -4.03 -9.89 -12.60
N LEU A 120 -3.68 -9.49 -11.37
CA LEU A 120 -2.84 -8.32 -11.08
C LEU A 120 -1.44 -8.71 -10.58
N ALA A 121 -1.26 -9.94 -10.09
CA ALA A 121 -0.02 -10.37 -9.44
C ALA A 121 1.23 -10.16 -10.32
N ALA A 122 1.18 -10.54 -11.59
CA ALA A 122 2.30 -10.36 -12.52
C ALA A 122 2.64 -8.87 -12.73
N LYS A 123 1.61 -8.02 -12.79
CA LYS A 123 1.78 -6.57 -12.98
C LYS A 123 2.34 -5.89 -11.73
N VAL A 124 1.94 -6.35 -10.55
CA VAL A 124 2.52 -5.91 -9.27
C VAL A 124 3.99 -6.28 -9.22
N VAL A 125 4.34 -7.49 -9.62
CA VAL A 125 5.72 -8.00 -9.61
C VAL A 125 6.60 -7.26 -10.61
N SER A 126 6.12 -6.94 -11.82
CA SER A 126 6.87 -6.19 -12.82
C SER A 126 7.29 -4.78 -12.34
N GLY A 127 6.64 -4.26 -11.31
CA GLY A 127 7.02 -3.00 -10.65
C GLY A 127 8.22 -3.10 -9.70
N GLY A 128 8.90 -4.26 -9.59
CA GLY A 128 10.08 -4.43 -8.72
C GLY A 128 9.74 -4.75 -7.27
N VAL A 129 8.51 -5.17 -6.99
CA VAL A 129 7.98 -5.41 -5.64
C VAL A 129 8.75 -6.52 -4.90
N ILE A 130 9.22 -7.56 -5.62
CA ILE A 130 9.85 -8.72 -4.99
C ILE A 130 11.13 -8.33 -4.25
N THR A 131 12.03 -7.60 -4.89
CA THR A 131 13.30 -7.14 -4.26
C THR A 131 13.03 -6.37 -2.97
N PHE A 132 12.03 -5.50 -3.00
CA PHE A 132 11.60 -4.75 -1.82
C PHE A 132 11.08 -5.63 -0.70
N LEU A 133 10.20 -6.59 -1.02
CA LEU A 133 9.65 -7.49 -0.03
C LEU A 133 10.73 -8.41 0.54
N VAL A 134 11.69 -8.84 -0.27
CA VAL A 134 12.82 -9.66 0.19
C VAL A 134 13.67 -8.87 1.18
N SER A 135 14.06 -7.63 0.88
CA SER A 135 14.82 -6.79 1.83
C SER A 135 14.04 -6.53 3.13
N CYS A 136 12.72 -6.46 3.09
CA CYS A 136 11.89 -6.32 4.29
C CYS A 136 11.86 -7.59 5.17
N LEU A 137 12.30 -8.76 4.69
CA LEU A 137 12.44 -9.95 5.55
C LEU A 137 13.54 -9.79 6.59
N GLU A 138 14.53 -8.94 6.33
CA GLU A 138 15.65 -8.64 7.25
C GLU A 138 15.38 -7.42 8.15
N ASP A 139 14.21 -6.76 8.01
CA ASP A 139 13.87 -5.59 8.83
C ASP A 139 13.88 -5.91 10.33
N CYS A 140 14.24 -4.95 11.18
CA CYS A 140 14.25 -5.13 12.63
C CYS A 140 12.84 -5.28 13.23
N ASP A 141 11.79 -4.82 12.55
CA ASP A 141 10.39 -4.92 13.00
C ASP A 141 9.76 -6.25 12.57
N GLY A 142 9.36 -7.07 13.56
CA GLY A 142 8.74 -8.38 13.32
C GLY A 142 7.45 -8.33 12.50
N GLU A 143 6.65 -7.26 12.59
CA GLU A 143 5.44 -7.11 11.80
C GLU A 143 5.77 -6.80 10.32
N VAL A 144 6.83 -6.03 10.06
CA VAL A 144 7.32 -5.79 8.69
C VAL A 144 7.74 -7.12 8.06
N LYS A 145 8.56 -7.93 8.75
CA LYS A 145 8.94 -9.28 8.31
C LYS A 145 7.71 -10.14 8.01
N GLN A 146 6.76 -10.17 8.93
CA GLN A 146 5.54 -10.98 8.79
C GLN A 146 4.69 -10.57 7.59
N PHE A 147 4.45 -9.26 7.39
CA PHE A 147 3.65 -8.80 6.25
C PHE A 147 4.39 -8.98 4.93
N SER A 148 5.70 -8.83 4.92
CA SER A 148 6.54 -9.11 3.76
C SER A 148 6.48 -10.58 3.36
N ALA A 149 6.70 -11.50 4.30
CA ALA A 149 6.59 -12.94 4.07
C ALA A 149 5.19 -13.33 3.55
N ASN A 150 4.13 -12.75 4.12
CA ASN A 150 2.76 -12.99 3.67
C ASN A 150 2.51 -12.47 2.24
N ALA A 151 3.09 -11.33 1.89
CA ALA A 151 2.99 -10.79 0.53
C ALA A 151 3.71 -11.69 -0.48
N LEU A 152 4.94 -12.11 -0.18
CA LEU A 152 5.71 -13.03 -1.02
C LEU A 152 4.99 -14.39 -1.17
N GLN A 153 4.43 -14.94 -0.09
CA GLN A 153 3.61 -16.14 -0.16
C GLN A 153 2.47 -16.00 -1.18
N LYS A 154 1.73 -14.88 -1.13
CA LYS A 154 0.63 -14.65 -2.07
C LYS A 154 1.10 -14.51 -3.52
N ILE A 155 2.26 -13.90 -3.75
CA ILE A 155 2.87 -13.83 -5.07
C ILE A 155 3.16 -15.25 -5.57
N CYS A 156 3.83 -16.08 -4.78
CA CYS A 156 4.15 -17.47 -5.13
C CYS A 156 2.91 -18.32 -5.46
N MET A 157 1.81 -18.08 -4.76
CA MET A 157 0.55 -18.82 -4.98
C MET A 157 -0.12 -18.50 -6.34
N ASN A 158 0.29 -17.44 -7.03
CA ASN A 158 -0.30 -17.04 -8.31
C ASN A 158 0.31 -17.75 -9.53
N GLY A 159 1.41 -18.46 -9.37
CA GLY A 159 2.01 -19.25 -10.47
C GLY A 159 3.46 -19.62 -10.22
N GLU A 160 3.91 -20.65 -10.95
CA GLU A 160 5.28 -21.17 -10.84
C GLU A 160 6.33 -20.15 -11.28
N ASP A 161 6.04 -19.36 -12.31
CA ASP A 161 6.97 -18.33 -12.81
C ASP A 161 7.21 -17.26 -11.74
N LEU A 162 6.15 -16.77 -11.08
CA LEU A 162 6.26 -15.80 -10.00
C LEU A 162 6.96 -16.38 -8.76
N ALA A 163 6.75 -17.66 -8.48
CA ALA A 163 7.47 -18.34 -7.40
C ALA A 163 8.97 -18.44 -7.71
N ARG A 164 9.35 -18.72 -8.96
CA ARG A 164 10.75 -18.73 -9.41
C ARG A 164 11.40 -17.34 -9.27
N GLU A 165 10.69 -16.28 -9.63
CA GLU A 165 11.19 -14.91 -9.46
C GLU A 165 11.49 -14.58 -7.99
N VAL A 166 10.62 -14.99 -7.06
CA VAL A 166 10.83 -14.82 -5.62
C VAL A 166 12.07 -15.59 -5.13
N ILE A 167 12.24 -16.85 -5.58
CA ILE A 167 13.40 -17.67 -5.21
C ILE A 167 14.69 -17.05 -5.73
N ASN A 168 14.69 -16.59 -6.97
CA ASN A 168 15.86 -15.97 -7.59
C ASN A 168 16.26 -14.68 -6.88
N ALA A 169 15.30 -13.82 -6.52
CA ALA A 169 15.56 -12.57 -5.80
C ALA A 169 16.22 -12.83 -4.44
N LYS A 170 15.73 -13.84 -3.68
CA LYS A 170 16.31 -14.22 -2.40
C LYS A 170 17.72 -14.80 -2.55
N SER A 171 17.97 -15.58 -3.60
CA SER A 171 19.28 -16.16 -3.87
C SER A 171 20.32 -15.09 -4.21
N ILE A 172 19.92 -14.04 -4.94
CA ILE A 172 20.80 -12.92 -5.30
C ILE A 172 21.18 -12.12 -4.02
N GLU A 173 20.24 -11.87 -3.12
CA GLU A 173 20.51 -11.13 -1.87
C GLU A 173 21.52 -11.89 -0.99
N ASN A 174 21.37 -13.20 -0.83
CA ASN A 174 22.30 -14.03 -0.08
C ASN A 174 23.71 -14.11 -0.72
N LEU A 175 23.84 -13.86 -2.05
CA LEU A 175 25.13 -13.82 -2.73
C LEU A 175 25.86 -12.46 -2.59
N ILE A 176 25.12 -11.41 -2.28
CA ILE A 176 25.72 -10.06 -2.10
C ILE A 176 26.22 -9.87 -0.66
N GLU A 177 25.62 -10.56 0.31
CA GLU A 177 25.98 -10.48 1.73
C GLU A 177 27.07 -11.47 2.16
N GLY A 178 27.48 -12.41 1.31
CA GLY A 178 28.58 -13.39 1.53
C GLY A 178 29.87 -12.97 0.89
#